data_759a4370af1700e59ca5a0fd387a2783
#
_entry.id   759a4370af1700e59ca5a0fd387a2783
#
_cell.length_a   1.000
_cell.length_b   1.000
_cell.length_c   1.000
_cell.angle_alpha   90.00
_cell.angle_beta   90.00
_cell.angle_gamma   90.00
#
_symmetry.space_group_name_H-M   'P 1'
#
loop_
_entity.id
_entity.type
_entity.pdbx_description
1 polymer ?
#
loop_
_entity_poly.entity_id
_entity_poly.type
_entity_poly.pdbx_seq_one_letter_code
_entity_poly.pdbx_strand_id
1 'polypeptide(L)'
;MTDTAAEKVFTALCSFCGKPNTQVEKLVAGPGVYICDVCVELCQLIIAESKSGSKPGSVPHLGAWELTDDVNAVLESLPRVARAADQVEQDLAGWVGRARELGATWARIGEALGMTRQSAWARFSGEE
;
A
#
# COMPACT_ATOMS: atom_id res chain seq x y z
N MET A 1 -15.87 2.16 26.25
CA MET A 1 -15.64 2.45 25.73
C MET A 1 -15.71 2.73 25.04
N THR A 2 -15.71 2.92 24.93
CA THR A 2 -15.67 3.14 24.29
C THR A 2 -15.46 3.75 23.56
N ASP A 3 -15.28 4.35 23.29
CA ASP A 3 -15.13 4.93 22.51
C ASP A 3 -15.25 4.85 21.45
N THR A 4 -15.43 4.79 21.32
CA THR A 4 -15.69 4.41 20.27
C THR A 4 -15.62 5.23 19.22
N ALA A 5 -15.93 6.06 19.38
CA ALA A 5 -15.99 6.80 18.31
C ALA A 5 -14.78 7.23 18.03
N ALA A 6 -14.48 7.59 18.94
CA ALA A 6 -13.24 7.92 18.75
C ALA A 6 -12.78 6.97 17.82
N GLU A 7 -13.49 6.07 17.84
CA GLU A 7 -13.11 5.22 17.02
C GLU A 7 -13.52 5.46 15.80
N LYS A 8 -13.01 6.22 15.18
CA LYS A 8 -12.83 6.21 13.91
C LYS A 8 -12.41 4.89 13.53
N VAL A 9 -13.25 4.23 12.87
CA VAL A 9 -12.95 2.92 12.38
C VAL A 9 -11.88 3.09 11.32
N PHE A 10 -10.70 2.68 11.67
CA PHE A 10 -9.63 2.68 10.69
C PHE A 10 -9.92 1.60 9.65
N THR A 11 -9.99 1.97 8.41
CA THR A 11 -10.21 1.01 7.33
C THR A 11 -9.03 1.00 6.40
N ALA A 12 -8.39 -0.13 6.29
CA ALA A 12 -7.29 -0.32 5.35
C ALA A 12 -7.52 -1.63 4.62
N LEU A 13 -6.99 -1.72 3.44
CA LEU A 13 -7.15 -2.89 2.61
C LEU A 13 -5.84 -3.65 2.53
N CYS A 14 -5.93 -4.98 2.54
CA CYS A 14 -4.77 -5.80 2.24
C CYS A 14 -4.30 -5.45 0.83
N SER A 15 -3.04 -5.12 0.69
CA SER A 15 -2.51 -4.72 -0.61
C SER A 15 -2.39 -5.89 -1.57
N PHE A 16 -2.48 -7.11 -1.07
CA PHE A 16 -2.37 -8.32 -1.87
C PHE A 16 -3.71 -8.82 -2.35
N CYS A 17 -4.69 -8.95 -1.47
CA CYS A 17 -5.97 -9.53 -1.85
C CYS A 17 -7.11 -8.54 -1.87
N GLY A 18 -6.93 -7.36 -1.31
CA GLY A 18 -7.96 -6.32 -1.36
C GLY A 18 -9.01 -6.40 -0.28
N LYS A 19 -8.93 -7.36 0.63
CA LYS A 19 -9.93 -7.43 1.70
C LYS A 19 -9.68 -6.35 2.74
N PRO A 20 -10.73 -5.75 3.26
CA PRO A 20 -10.56 -4.74 4.30
C PRO A 20 -10.18 -5.38 5.63
N ASN A 21 -9.61 -4.59 6.51
CA ASN A 21 -9.18 -5.07 7.82
C ASN A 21 -10.34 -5.67 8.62
N THR A 22 -11.57 -5.31 8.29
CA THR A 22 -12.72 -5.85 8.98
C THR A 22 -13.06 -7.28 8.58
N GLN A 23 -12.47 -7.77 7.50
CA GLN A 23 -12.75 -9.10 6.99
C GLN A 23 -11.58 -10.05 7.15
N VAL A 24 -10.54 -9.65 7.84
CA VAL A 24 -9.38 -10.50 8.08
C VAL A 24 -9.09 -10.52 9.57
N GLU A 25 -8.37 -11.52 10.03
CA GLU A 25 -8.05 -11.60 11.44
C GLU A 25 -6.95 -10.63 11.82
N LYS A 26 -6.00 -10.44 10.95
CA LYS A 26 -4.89 -9.55 11.25
C LYS A 26 -4.43 -8.87 9.98
N LEU A 27 -4.17 -7.58 10.07
CA LEU A 27 -3.61 -6.83 8.96
C LEU A 27 -2.29 -6.23 9.44
N VAL A 28 -1.22 -6.60 8.77
CA VAL A 28 0.12 -6.13 9.14
C VAL A 28 0.47 -4.96 8.25
N ALA A 29 0.96 -3.89 8.86
CA ALA A 29 1.21 -2.66 8.14
C ALA A 29 2.68 -2.44 7.84
N GLY A 30 2.97 -2.08 6.61
CA GLY A 30 4.22 -1.44 6.26
C GLY A 30 3.92 0.01 5.95
N PRO A 31 4.89 0.79 5.54
CA PRO A 31 4.59 2.19 5.18
C PRO A 31 3.82 2.22 3.87
N GLY A 32 2.55 2.52 3.98
CA GLY A 32 1.70 2.66 2.81
C GLY A 32 1.13 1.37 2.26
N VAL A 33 1.52 0.21 2.79
CA VAL A 33 1.04 -1.06 2.29
C VAL A 33 0.66 -1.96 3.46
N TYR A 34 -0.18 -2.96 3.18
CA TYR A 34 -0.68 -3.83 4.22
C TYR A 34 -0.79 -5.25 3.69
N ILE A 35 -0.70 -6.24 4.57
CA ILE A 35 -0.86 -7.62 4.15
C ILE A 35 -1.63 -8.37 5.25
N CYS A 36 -2.64 -9.13 4.85
CA CYS A 36 -3.46 -9.85 5.81
C CYS A 36 -2.85 -11.20 6.14
N ASP A 37 -3.36 -11.81 7.21
CA ASP A 37 -2.83 -13.08 7.69
C ASP A 37 -2.94 -14.19 6.65
N VAL A 38 -4.01 -14.22 5.88
CA VAL A 38 -4.17 -15.26 4.86
C VAL A 38 -3.12 -15.08 3.76
N CYS A 39 -2.87 -13.85 3.36
CA CYS A 39 -1.85 -13.59 2.34
C CYS A 39 -0.45 -13.88 2.85
N VAL A 40 -0.21 -13.68 4.15
CA VAL A 40 1.09 -14.04 4.71
C VAL A 40 1.29 -15.55 4.64
N GLU A 41 0.26 -16.32 4.96
CA GLU A 41 0.35 -17.77 4.85
C GLU A 41 0.61 -18.20 3.43
N LEU A 42 -0.10 -17.60 2.49
CA LEU A 42 0.11 -17.91 1.09
C LEU A 42 1.53 -17.59 0.67
N CYS A 43 2.05 -16.47 1.14
CA CYS A 43 3.42 -16.09 0.82
C CYS A 43 4.42 -17.12 1.37
N GLN A 44 4.17 -17.62 2.57
CA GLN A 44 5.04 -18.64 3.15
C GLN A 44 5.07 -19.89 2.30
N LEU A 45 3.92 -20.31 1.80
CA LEU A 45 3.85 -21.48 0.95
C LEU A 45 4.62 -21.28 -0.36
N ILE A 46 4.46 -20.11 -0.95
CA ILE A 46 5.14 -19.79 -2.19
C ILE A 46 6.66 -19.77 -1.97
N ILE A 47 7.10 -19.16 -0.88
CA ILE A 47 8.53 -19.09 -0.59
C ILE A 47 9.09 -20.49 -0.35
N ALA A 48 8.36 -21.31 0.40
CA ALA A 48 8.84 -22.65 0.68
C ALA A 48 8.97 -23.47 -0.60
N GLU A 49 8.02 -23.30 -1.50
CA GLU A 49 8.07 -24.02 -2.77
C GLU A 49 9.22 -23.54 -3.64
N SER A 50 9.50 -22.25 -3.61
CA SER A 50 10.54 -21.68 -4.46
C SER A 50 11.94 -22.01 -4.00
N LYS A 51 12.08 -22.38 -2.74
CA LYS A 51 13.42 -22.55 -2.17
C LYS A 51 14.24 -23.59 -2.86
N SER A 52 13.60 -24.57 -3.44
CA SER A 52 14.37 -25.69 -3.97
C SER A 52 14.92 -25.44 -5.37
N GLY A 53 14.58 -24.36 -6.01
CA GLY A 53 15.07 -24.18 -7.36
C GLY A 53 15.17 -22.77 -7.85
N SER A 54 14.77 -21.80 -7.03
CA SER A 54 14.76 -20.42 -7.49
C SER A 54 16.04 -19.71 -7.16
N LYS A 55 16.44 -18.81 -8.02
CA LYS A 55 17.59 -17.98 -7.74
C LYS A 55 17.20 -16.91 -6.74
N PRO A 56 18.14 -16.44 -5.92
CA PRO A 56 17.85 -15.32 -5.04
C PRO A 56 17.35 -14.13 -5.84
N GLY A 57 16.31 -13.50 -5.35
CA GLY A 57 15.77 -12.32 -5.99
C GLY A 57 14.79 -12.60 -7.10
N SER A 58 14.50 -13.87 -7.39
CA SER A 58 13.51 -14.18 -8.42
C SER A 58 12.13 -13.76 -7.97
N VAL A 59 11.32 -13.31 -8.93
CA VAL A 59 9.97 -12.84 -8.64
C VAL A 59 8.98 -13.78 -9.32
N PRO A 60 7.99 -14.29 -8.60
CA PRO A 60 6.99 -15.13 -9.26
C PRO A 60 6.20 -14.31 -10.27
N HIS A 61 5.75 -14.98 -11.29
CA HIS A 61 5.02 -14.30 -12.36
C HIS A 61 3.57 -14.03 -12.01
N LEU A 62 3.17 -14.39 -10.82
CA LEU A 62 1.79 -14.24 -10.40
C LEU A 62 1.38 -12.78 -10.48
N GLY A 63 0.31 -12.49 -11.17
CA GLY A 63 -0.21 -11.13 -11.25
C GLY A 63 0.43 -10.26 -12.30
N ALA A 64 1.40 -10.77 -13.03
CA ALA A 64 2.04 -9.95 -14.05
C ALA A 64 1.11 -9.79 -15.24
N TRP A 65 0.96 -8.56 -15.72
CA TRP A 65 0.04 -8.30 -16.81
C TRP A 65 0.48 -8.98 -18.10
N GLU A 66 1.79 -9.13 -18.28
CA GLU A 66 2.33 -9.72 -19.51
C GLU A 66 1.91 -11.16 -19.71
N LEU A 67 1.57 -11.85 -18.62
CA LEU A 67 1.23 -13.26 -18.70
C LEU A 67 -0.27 -13.49 -18.70
N THR A 68 -1.06 -12.44 -18.70
CA THR A 68 -2.51 -12.55 -18.67
C THR A 68 -3.06 -12.31 -20.06
N ASP A 69 -3.67 -13.33 -20.62
CA ASP A 69 -4.19 -13.27 -21.99
C ASP A 69 -5.67 -12.96 -22.08
N ASP A 70 -6.38 -13.05 -20.96
CA ASP A 70 -7.82 -12.87 -20.96
C ASP A 70 -8.14 -11.42 -20.61
N VAL A 71 -8.80 -10.72 -21.54
CA VAL A 71 -9.10 -9.31 -21.33
C VAL A 71 -9.97 -9.10 -20.10
N ASN A 72 -10.88 -10.03 -19.81
CA ASN A 72 -11.73 -9.87 -18.63
C ASN A 72 -10.93 -9.96 -17.35
N ALA A 73 -9.93 -10.83 -17.29
CA ALA A 73 -9.08 -10.94 -16.13
C ALA A 73 -8.26 -9.67 -15.95
N VAL A 74 -7.79 -9.10 -17.04
CA VAL A 74 -7.05 -7.83 -16.95
C VAL A 74 -7.97 -6.73 -16.42
N LEU A 75 -9.17 -6.63 -16.96
CA LEU A 75 -10.10 -5.61 -16.53
C LEU A 75 -10.49 -5.75 -15.07
N GLU A 76 -10.62 -6.98 -14.59
CA GLU A 76 -10.94 -7.21 -13.18
C GLU A 76 -9.80 -6.80 -12.27
N SER A 77 -8.59 -6.82 -12.77
CA SER A 77 -7.44 -6.42 -11.96
C SER A 77 -7.31 -4.92 -11.82
N LEU A 78 -7.88 -4.16 -12.77
CA LEU A 78 -7.69 -2.71 -12.76
C LEU A 78 -8.24 -2.04 -11.50
N PRO A 79 -9.49 -2.32 -11.08
CA PRO A 79 -9.97 -1.65 -9.87
C PRO A 79 -9.22 -2.11 -8.62
N ARG A 80 -8.70 -3.32 -8.61
CA ARG A 80 -7.93 -3.78 -7.47
C ARG A 80 -6.62 -3.01 -7.35
N VAL A 81 -5.93 -2.83 -8.48
CA VAL A 81 -4.68 -2.06 -8.47
C VAL A 81 -4.99 -0.60 -8.15
N ALA A 82 -6.06 -0.06 -8.72
CA ALA A 82 -6.43 1.33 -8.47
C ALA A 82 -6.71 1.58 -6.99
N ARG A 83 -7.40 0.64 -6.34
CA ARG A 83 -7.68 0.80 -4.90
C ARG A 83 -6.40 0.76 -4.08
N ALA A 84 -5.48 -0.11 -4.45
CA ALA A 84 -4.19 -0.16 -3.76
C ALA A 84 -3.43 1.14 -3.94
N ALA A 85 -3.45 1.69 -5.15
CA ALA A 85 -2.78 2.94 -5.43
C ALA A 85 -3.38 4.09 -4.60
N ASP A 86 -4.72 4.12 -4.50
CA ASP A 86 -5.37 5.16 -3.70
C ASP A 86 -4.97 5.05 -2.24
N GLN A 87 -4.89 3.85 -1.71
CA GLN A 87 -4.51 3.66 -0.33
C GLN A 87 -3.08 4.13 -0.08
N VAL A 88 -2.18 3.79 -0.99
CA VAL A 88 -0.80 4.24 -0.86
C VAL A 88 -0.73 5.77 -0.91
N GLU A 89 -1.51 6.37 -1.80
CA GLU A 89 -1.51 7.81 -1.92
C GLU A 89 -2.02 8.48 -0.65
N GLN A 90 -3.08 7.93 -0.06
CA GLN A 90 -3.61 8.47 1.19
C GLN A 90 -2.60 8.33 2.31
N ASP A 91 -1.92 7.20 2.37
CA ASP A 91 -0.92 6.99 3.41
C ASP A 91 0.27 7.91 3.21
N LEU A 92 0.66 8.14 1.98
CA LEU A 92 1.75 9.08 1.70
C LEU A 92 1.40 10.47 2.23
N ALA A 93 0.17 10.91 1.97
CA ALA A 93 -0.26 12.21 2.46
C ALA A 93 -0.24 12.25 3.99
N GLY A 94 -0.61 11.14 4.63
CA GLY A 94 -0.55 11.06 6.08
C GLY A 94 0.87 11.16 6.62
N TRP A 95 1.80 10.49 5.95
CA TRP A 95 3.21 10.56 6.36
C TRP A 95 3.77 11.97 6.19
N VAL A 96 3.40 12.64 5.10
CA VAL A 96 3.84 14.01 4.89
C VAL A 96 3.25 14.92 5.98
N GLY A 97 1.98 14.73 6.31
CA GLY A 97 1.36 15.51 7.39
C GLY A 97 2.08 15.30 8.70
N ARG A 98 2.47 14.06 8.99
CA ARG A 98 3.19 13.79 10.21
C ARG A 98 4.56 14.47 10.21
N ALA A 99 5.23 14.45 9.06
CA ALA A 99 6.52 15.14 8.94
C ALA A 99 6.37 16.62 9.26
N ARG A 100 5.29 17.24 8.75
CA ARG A 100 5.03 18.64 9.05
C ARG A 100 4.79 18.86 10.54
N GLU A 101 4.02 17.99 11.16
CA GLU A 101 3.77 18.11 12.59
C GLU A 101 5.05 18.03 13.40
N LEU A 102 6.00 17.27 12.93
CA LEU A 102 7.27 17.10 13.62
C LEU A 102 8.29 18.17 13.23
N GLY A 103 7.89 19.14 12.43
CA GLY A 103 8.73 20.29 12.15
C GLY A 103 9.48 20.27 10.84
N ALA A 104 9.22 19.29 9.97
CA ALA A 104 9.93 19.25 8.69
C ALA A 104 9.44 20.37 7.79
N THR A 105 10.36 21.01 7.10
CA THR A 105 10.01 22.05 6.15
C THR A 105 9.60 21.43 4.83
N TRP A 106 8.89 22.20 4.02
CA TRP A 106 8.54 21.72 2.68
C TRP A 106 9.76 21.42 1.83
N ALA A 107 10.86 22.16 2.07
CA ALA A 107 12.10 21.89 1.36
C ALA A 107 12.64 20.50 1.70
N ARG A 108 12.59 20.13 2.98
CA ARG A 108 13.07 18.82 3.39
C ARG A 108 12.16 17.70 2.89
N ILE A 109 10.85 17.94 2.90
CA ILE A 109 9.90 16.96 2.40
C ILE A 109 10.11 16.77 0.91
N GLY A 110 10.29 17.88 0.16
CA GLY A 110 10.55 17.78 -1.26
C GLY A 110 11.81 17.01 -1.55
N GLU A 111 12.86 17.28 -0.77
CA GLU A 111 14.11 16.57 -0.95
C GLU A 111 13.93 15.06 -0.77
N ALA A 112 13.19 14.68 0.28
CA ALA A 112 12.95 13.27 0.56
C ALA A 112 12.17 12.59 -0.57
N LEU A 113 11.28 13.34 -1.22
CA LEU A 113 10.44 12.77 -2.28
C LEU A 113 11.02 12.99 -3.67
N GLY A 114 12.16 13.64 -3.78
CA GLY A 114 12.78 13.89 -5.07
C GLY A 114 12.06 14.97 -5.88
N MET A 115 11.46 15.94 -5.21
CA MET A 115 10.75 17.01 -5.88
C MET A 115 11.12 18.35 -5.25
N THR A 116 10.74 19.43 -5.90
CA THR A 116 11.05 20.76 -5.40
C THR A 116 10.16 21.08 -4.19
N ARG A 117 10.60 22.08 -3.41
CA ARG A 117 9.79 22.57 -2.30
C ARG A 117 8.40 22.99 -2.78
N GLN A 118 8.36 23.70 -3.89
CA GLN A 118 7.09 24.17 -4.43
C GLN A 118 6.17 23.03 -4.84
N SER A 119 6.74 22.00 -5.47
CA SER A 119 5.96 20.84 -5.87
C SER A 119 5.39 20.10 -4.67
N ALA A 120 6.20 19.95 -3.63
CA ALA A 120 5.73 19.26 -2.42
C ALA A 120 4.61 20.05 -1.76
N TRP A 121 4.79 21.37 -1.67
CA TRP A 121 3.75 22.21 -1.09
C TRP A 121 2.46 22.13 -1.90
N ALA A 122 2.57 22.24 -3.20
CA ALA A 122 1.39 22.23 -4.06
C ALA A 122 0.63 20.91 -3.95
N ARG A 123 1.36 19.82 -3.82
CA ARG A 123 0.73 18.51 -3.82
C ARG A 123 0.11 18.15 -2.47
N PHE A 124 0.75 18.54 -1.37
CA PHE A 124 0.37 18.04 -0.05
C PHE A 124 -0.17 19.06 0.92
N SER A 125 -0.11 20.34 0.61
CA SER A 125 -0.51 21.34 1.60
C SER A 125 -2.03 21.46 1.76
N GLY A 126 -2.75 21.08 0.75
CA GLY A 126 -4.20 21.27 0.76
C GLY A 126 -4.62 22.71 0.52
N GLU A 127 -3.67 23.56 0.15
CA GLU A 127 -3.97 24.95 -0.14
C GLU A 127 -3.81 25.22 -1.61
N GLU A 128 -4.59 26.13 -2.13
CA GLU A 128 -4.50 26.43 -3.55
C GLU A 128 -4.10 27.82 -3.85
#